data_3f0449f4ba40e1d210070344b317d03e
#
_entry.id   3f0449f4ba40e1d210070344b317d03e
#
_cell.length_a   1.000
_cell.length_b   1.000
_cell.length_c   1.000
_cell.angle_alpha   90.00
_cell.angle_beta   90.00
_cell.angle_gamma   90.00
#
_symmetry.space_group_name_H-M   'P 1'
#
loop_
_entity.id
_entity.type
_entity.pdbx_description
1 polymer ?
#
loop_
_entity_poly.entity_id
_entity_poly.type
_entity_poly.pdbx_seq_one_letter_code
_entity_poly.pdbx_strand_id
1 'polypeptide(L)'
;TGKGIYGVKFVIYDSGKNPIMEVETDQDGYAYVRDELVPGKYFIRELEAAEGYIRDEQYKTVYVEAGKCAQIEWENAAVTGQIQVRKYAAEDNTITGEKAGSALKRAVYEITKARSGAVVGYIVTDARGVAASDPLPLGRYYVTEVSAPGYYQLSGEKMEAEIEYPNQIIKLSSYNKPANLGVTIKK
;
A
#
# COMPACT_ATOMS: atom_id res chain seq x y z
N THR A 1 -3.56 16.27 -8.16
CA THR A 1 -4.58 16.69 -7.17
C THR A 1 -5.04 15.44 -6.46
N GLY A 2 -4.67 15.28 -5.19
CA GLY A 2 -5.06 14.13 -4.37
C GLY A 2 -6.55 14.14 -4.06
N LYS A 3 -7.08 12.98 -3.67
CA LYS A 3 -8.43 12.86 -3.13
C LYS A 3 -8.43 13.43 -1.71
N GLY A 4 -9.45 14.23 -1.34
CA GLY A 4 -9.63 14.72 0.02
C GLY A 4 -9.65 13.59 1.06
N ILE A 5 -9.12 13.85 2.23
CA ILE A 5 -9.06 12.88 3.34
C ILE A 5 -10.02 13.35 4.43
N TYR A 6 -11.03 12.50 4.74
CA TYR A 6 -12.02 12.72 5.77
C TYR A 6 -11.46 12.42 7.18
N GLY A 7 -11.89 13.18 8.19
CA GLY A 7 -11.64 12.87 9.60
C GLY A 7 -10.25 13.24 10.11
N VAL A 8 -9.52 14.11 9.40
CA VAL A 8 -8.25 14.66 9.89
C VAL A 8 -8.55 15.83 10.84
N LYS A 9 -7.98 15.79 12.04
CA LYS A 9 -8.18 16.85 13.04
C LYS A 9 -6.98 17.79 13.09
N PHE A 10 -7.27 19.08 13.10
CA PHE A 10 -6.29 20.15 13.23
C PHE A 10 -6.57 21.02 14.44
N VAL A 11 -5.50 21.57 15.02
CA VAL A 11 -5.59 22.63 16.03
C VAL A 11 -5.08 23.92 15.41
N ILE A 12 -5.85 24.98 15.60
CA ILE A 12 -5.47 26.35 15.24
C ILE A 12 -4.96 27.04 16.50
N TYR A 13 -3.81 27.71 16.37
CA TYR A 13 -3.14 28.44 17.44
C TYR A 13 -3.02 29.91 17.08
N ASP A 14 -3.04 30.77 18.08
CA ASP A 14 -2.72 32.19 17.94
C ASP A 14 -1.21 32.40 17.63
N SER A 15 -0.80 33.67 17.47
CA SER A 15 0.58 34.05 17.24
C SER A 15 1.53 33.70 18.39
N GLY A 16 0.99 33.49 19.61
CA GLY A 16 1.71 33.04 20.79
C GLY A 16 1.77 31.52 20.94
N LYS A 17 1.21 30.76 19.97
CA LYS A 17 1.04 29.31 20.01
C LYS A 17 0.11 28.83 21.13
N ASN A 18 -0.85 29.61 21.55
CA ASN A 18 -1.94 29.15 22.39
C ASN A 18 -3.02 28.52 21.51
N PRO A 19 -3.57 27.33 21.87
CA PRO A 19 -4.63 26.71 21.09
C PRO A 19 -5.91 27.54 21.17
N ILE A 20 -6.56 27.76 20.03
CA ILE A 20 -7.82 28.53 19.93
C ILE A 20 -8.99 27.59 19.71
N MET A 21 -8.86 26.69 18.72
CA MET A 21 -9.93 25.77 18.33
C MET A 21 -9.40 24.53 17.64
N GLU A 22 -10.24 23.50 17.61
CA GLU A 22 -10.05 22.30 16.82
C GLU A 22 -11.02 22.29 15.64
N VAL A 23 -10.57 21.77 14.51
CA VAL A 23 -11.38 21.58 13.30
C VAL A 23 -11.12 20.20 12.73
N GLU A 24 -12.11 19.63 12.03
CA GLU A 24 -12.01 18.32 11.40
C GLU A 24 -12.39 18.42 9.93
N THR A 25 -11.70 17.65 9.07
CA THR A 25 -12.02 17.61 7.65
C THR A 25 -13.30 16.83 7.36
N ASP A 26 -14.13 17.38 6.48
CA ASP A 26 -15.35 16.77 5.96
C ASP A 26 -15.06 15.65 4.93
N GLN A 27 -16.12 15.09 4.33
CA GLN A 27 -16.02 13.99 3.35
C GLN A 27 -15.25 14.36 2.08
N ASP A 28 -15.15 15.64 1.76
CA ASP A 28 -14.40 16.17 0.63
C ASP A 28 -12.96 16.55 1.01
N GLY A 29 -12.59 16.41 2.30
CA GLY A 29 -11.26 16.69 2.84
C GLY A 29 -11.04 18.16 3.19
N TYR A 30 -12.10 18.94 3.39
CA TYR A 30 -12.01 20.35 3.78
C TYR A 30 -12.39 20.55 5.25
N ALA A 31 -11.63 21.41 5.94
CA ALA A 31 -12.03 21.98 7.22
C ALA A 31 -12.22 23.49 7.05
N TYR A 32 -13.33 24.01 7.56
CA TYR A 32 -13.68 25.41 7.41
C TYR A 32 -13.73 26.11 8.76
N VAL A 33 -13.14 27.32 8.82
CA VAL A 33 -13.33 28.27 9.92
C VAL A 33 -13.95 29.51 9.34
N ARG A 34 -15.13 29.88 9.83
CA ARG A 34 -15.89 31.05 9.34
C ARG A 34 -16.15 31.99 10.47
N ASP A 35 -15.79 33.27 10.27
CA ASP A 35 -16.12 34.41 11.16
C ASP A 35 -15.65 34.28 12.63
N GLU A 36 -14.76 33.32 12.93
CA GLU A 36 -14.28 33.07 14.30
C GLU A 36 -12.84 33.59 14.51
N LEU A 37 -12.14 33.94 13.44
CA LEU A 37 -10.78 34.47 13.52
C LEU A 37 -10.72 35.93 13.13
N VAL A 38 -10.02 36.74 13.93
CA VAL A 38 -9.70 38.12 13.59
C VAL A 38 -8.46 38.17 12.65
N PRO A 39 -8.30 39.27 11.87
CA PRO A 39 -7.10 39.41 11.04
C PRO A 39 -5.83 39.28 11.87
N GLY A 40 -4.90 38.42 11.41
CA GLY A 40 -3.68 38.14 12.15
C GLY A 40 -2.91 36.93 11.64
N LYS A 41 -1.83 36.62 12.35
CA LYS A 41 -1.00 35.44 12.13
C LYS A 41 -1.44 34.29 13.00
N TYR A 42 -1.62 33.12 12.38
CA TYR A 42 -2.00 31.87 13.06
C TYR A 42 -1.07 30.74 12.69
N PHE A 43 -1.01 29.74 13.55
CA PHE A 43 -0.35 28.49 13.28
C PHE A 43 -1.40 27.37 13.26
N ILE A 44 -1.23 26.42 12.35
CA ILE A 44 -2.07 25.22 12.27
C ILE A 44 -1.16 24.01 12.43
N ARG A 45 -1.60 23.02 13.18
CA ARG A 45 -0.93 21.73 13.34
C ARG A 45 -1.96 20.61 13.26
N GLU A 46 -1.57 19.53 12.63
CA GLU A 46 -2.38 18.32 12.66
C GLU A 46 -2.35 17.70 14.07
N LEU A 47 -3.52 17.46 14.64
CA LEU A 47 -3.70 16.82 15.94
C LEU A 47 -3.78 15.31 15.79
N GLU A 48 -4.57 14.84 14.81
CA GLU A 48 -4.83 13.43 14.54
C GLU A 48 -4.99 13.21 13.04
N ALA A 49 -4.20 12.28 12.48
CA ALA A 49 -4.35 11.84 11.10
C ALA A 49 -5.58 10.94 10.94
N ALA A 50 -6.15 10.89 9.74
CA ALA A 50 -7.15 9.87 9.42
C ALA A 50 -6.54 8.46 9.48
N GLU A 51 -7.39 7.45 9.69
CA GLU A 51 -6.98 6.05 9.72
C GLU A 51 -6.22 5.67 8.44
N GLY A 52 -5.07 5.03 8.60
CA GLY A 52 -4.20 4.62 7.50
C GLY A 52 -3.24 5.69 7.00
N TYR A 53 -3.14 6.84 7.69
CA TYR A 53 -2.21 7.91 7.35
C TYR A 53 -1.26 8.25 8.50
N ILE A 54 -0.10 8.78 8.15
CA ILE A 54 0.92 9.25 9.10
C ILE A 54 0.63 10.70 9.42
N ARG A 55 0.54 11.04 10.72
CA ARG A 55 0.35 12.41 11.19
C ARG A 55 1.57 13.26 10.83
N ASP A 56 1.32 14.44 10.26
CA ASP A 56 2.34 15.48 10.10
C ASP A 56 2.44 16.32 11.38
N GLU A 57 3.60 16.29 12.04
CA GLU A 57 3.83 17.00 13.30
C GLU A 57 4.23 18.47 13.13
N GLN A 58 4.37 18.94 11.90
CA GLN A 58 4.83 20.30 11.62
C GLN A 58 3.75 21.34 11.85
N TYR A 59 4.17 22.56 12.21
CA TYR A 59 3.31 23.73 12.20
C TYR A 59 3.37 24.41 10.85
N LYS A 60 2.21 24.70 10.25
CA LYS A 60 2.10 25.59 9.10
C LYS A 60 1.61 26.96 9.55
N THR A 61 2.14 28.02 8.94
CA THR A 61 1.73 29.39 9.22
C THR A 61 0.68 29.84 8.23
N VAL A 62 -0.36 30.50 8.69
CA VAL A 62 -1.37 31.16 7.86
C VAL A 62 -1.60 32.59 8.35
N TYR A 63 -1.83 33.50 7.40
CA TYR A 63 -2.18 34.90 7.66
C TYR A 63 -3.64 35.11 7.26
N VAL A 64 -4.47 35.51 8.21
CA VAL A 64 -5.87 35.87 7.98
C VAL A 64 -5.95 37.38 7.75
N GLU A 65 -6.55 37.79 6.63
CA GLU A 65 -6.76 39.17 6.25
C GLU A 65 -8.28 39.47 6.20
N ALA A 66 -8.66 40.72 6.56
CA ALA A 66 -10.05 41.11 6.51
C ALA A 66 -10.65 40.98 5.10
N GLY A 67 -11.79 40.34 4.99
CA GLY A 67 -12.51 40.15 3.72
C GLY A 67 -11.88 39.15 2.75
N LYS A 68 -10.87 38.39 3.16
CA LYS A 68 -10.23 37.34 2.35
C LYS A 68 -10.34 35.98 3.01
N CYS A 69 -10.44 34.95 2.18
CA CYS A 69 -10.30 33.55 2.64
C CYS A 69 -8.86 33.11 2.49
N ALA A 70 -8.19 32.79 3.60
CA ALA A 70 -6.89 32.16 3.58
C ALA A 70 -7.05 30.65 3.34
N GLN A 71 -6.28 30.07 2.45
CA GLN A 71 -6.27 28.64 2.15
C GLN A 71 -4.92 28.03 2.48
N ILE A 72 -4.92 26.82 2.98
CA ILE A 72 -3.72 26.04 3.26
C ILE A 72 -3.98 24.59 2.85
N GLU A 73 -3.02 24.01 2.15
CA GLU A 73 -3.08 22.59 1.73
C GLU A 73 -2.23 21.74 2.66
N TRP A 74 -2.71 20.53 2.93
CA TRP A 74 -2.03 19.55 3.76
C TRP A 74 -2.01 18.20 3.08
N GLU A 75 -0.86 17.51 3.13
CA GLU A 75 -0.70 16.18 2.57
C GLU A 75 -0.26 15.21 3.65
N ASN A 76 -0.91 14.06 3.73
CA ASN A 76 -0.52 12.97 4.61
C ASN A 76 0.03 11.79 3.81
N ALA A 77 1.13 11.23 4.29
CA ALA A 77 1.65 9.98 3.76
C ALA A 77 0.80 8.80 4.26
N ALA A 78 0.42 7.89 3.35
CA ALA A 78 -0.27 6.68 3.74
C ALA A 78 0.66 5.74 4.52
N VAL A 79 0.09 5.05 5.53
CA VAL A 79 0.76 3.95 6.21
C VAL A 79 0.77 2.75 5.28
N THR A 80 1.94 2.22 4.96
CA THR A 80 2.11 1.12 4.01
C THR A 80 3.02 0.03 4.53
N GLY A 81 2.86 -1.18 3.94
CA GLY A 81 3.78 -2.31 4.05
C GLY A 81 4.03 -2.92 2.68
N GLN A 82 4.68 -4.07 2.63
CA GLN A 82 5.01 -4.78 1.39
C GLN A 82 4.70 -6.27 1.49
N ILE A 83 4.44 -6.89 0.35
CA ILE A 83 4.31 -8.34 0.20
C ILE A 83 5.50 -8.85 -0.60
N GLN A 84 6.20 -9.85 -0.06
CA GLN A 84 7.32 -10.51 -0.71
C GLN A 84 6.99 -11.99 -0.93
N VAL A 85 7.16 -12.47 -2.16
CA VAL A 85 7.03 -13.89 -2.51
C VAL A 85 8.40 -14.49 -2.78
N ARG A 86 8.65 -15.69 -2.25
CA ARG A 86 9.79 -16.52 -2.61
C ARG A 86 9.29 -17.76 -3.33
N LYS A 87 9.82 -18.01 -4.52
CA LYS A 87 9.43 -19.09 -5.42
C LYS A 87 10.48 -20.16 -5.49
N TYR A 88 10.04 -21.42 -5.33
CA TYR A 88 10.91 -22.58 -5.32
C TYR A 88 10.38 -23.72 -6.21
N ALA A 89 11.29 -24.56 -6.69
CA ALA A 89 10.96 -25.86 -7.25
C ALA A 89 10.49 -26.80 -6.15
N ALA A 90 9.31 -27.42 -6.32
CA ALA A 90 8.78 -28.42 -5.39
C ALA A 90 9.51 -29.76 -5.49
N GLU A 91 9.98 -30.09 -6.68
CA GLU A 91 10.61 -31.38 -7.04
C GLU A 91 11.76 -31.13 -8.03
N ASP A 92 12.63 -32.14 -8.24
CA ASP A 92 13.66 -32.12 -9.26
C ASP A 92 13.02 -31.97 -10.64
N ASN A 93 13.51 -31.03 -11.44
CA ASN A 93 13.08 -30.84 -12.84
C ASN A 93 14.15 -31.39 -13.78
N THR A 94 13.87 -32.53 -14.41
CA THR A 94 14.82 -33.21 -15.32
C THR A 94 15.05 -32.46 -16.63
N ILE A 95 14.16 -31.51 -16.99
CA ILE A 95 14.25 -30.73 -18.23
C ILE A 95 15.18 -29.54 -18.03
N THR A 96 15.01 -28.82 -16.91
CA THR A 96 15.81 -27.62 -16.61
C THR A 96 17.08 -27.93 -15.82
N GLY A 97 17.15 -29.10 -15.17
CA GLY A 97 18.22 -29.51 -14.29
C GLY A 97 18.14 -28.94 -12.87
N GLU A 98 17.12 -28.13 -12.58
CA GLU A 98 16.92 -27.56 -11.23
C GLU A 98 16.51 -28.65 -10.25
N LYS A 99 17.07 -28.57 -9.04
CA LYS A 99 16.74 -29.48 -7.93
C LYS A 99 15.59 -28.95 -7.08
N ALA A 100 14.92 -29.84 -6.37
CA ALA A 100 13.95 -29.47 -5.35
C ALA A 100 14.55 -28.41 -4.41
N GLY A 101 13.78 -27.34 -4.11
CA GLY A 101 14.23 -26.19 -3.32
C GLY A 101 15.02 -25.14 -4.10
N SER A 102 15.34 -25.36 -5.38
CA SER A 102 15.95 -24.32 -6.23
C SER A 102 15.02 -23.11 -6.37
N ALA A 103 15.60 -21.91 -6.32
CA ALA A 103 14.87 -20.66 -6.53
C ALA A 103 14.45 -20.52 -8.00
N LEU A 104 13.19 -20.16 -8.24
CA LEU A 104 12.62 -20.04 -9.58
C LEU A 104 12.36 -18.57 -9.94
N LYS A 105 12.96 -18.13 -11.05
CA LYS A 105 12.77 -16.79 -11.64
C LYS A 105 11.58 -16.75 -12.60
N ARG A 106 11.05 -15.54 -12.85
CA ARG A 106 9.99 -15.26 -13.84
C ARG A 106 8.62 -15.85 -13.52
N ALA A 107 8.35 -16.24 -12.29
CA ALA A 107 6.98 -16.45 -11.85
C ALA A 107 6.29 -15.09 -11.71
N VAL A 108 5.07 -14.96 -12.22
CA VAL A 108 4.28 -13.74 -12.14
C VAL A 108 3.13 -13.96 -11.17
N TYR A 109 2.97 -13.02 -10.24
CA TYR A 109 1.87 -13.03 -9.28
C TYR A 109 1.02 -11.78 -9.45
N GLU A 110 -0.28 -11.97 -9.38
CA GLU A 110 -1.26 -10.90 -9.25
C GLU A 110 -1.58 -10.69 -7.77
N ILE A 111 -1.64 -9.43 -7.34
CA ILE A 111 -2.06 -9.03 -5.99
C ILE A 111 -3.41 -8.35 -6.08
N THR A 112 -4.40 -8.86 -5.32
CA THR A 112 -5.74 -8.30 -5.27
C THR A 112 -6.13 -7.93 -3.84
N LYS A 113 -6.96 -6.89 -3.67
CA LYS A 113 -7.58 -6.58 -2.37
C LYS A 113 -8.60 -7.65 -2.02
N ALA A 114 -8.51 -8.25 -0.82
CA ALA A 114 -9.40 -9.33 -0.40
C ALA A 114 -10.87 -8.92 -0.37
N ARG A 115 -11.17 -7.67 0.04
CA ARG A 115 -12.55 -7.18 0.17
C ARG A 115 -13.23 -6.88 -1.16
N SER A 116 -12.51 -6.27 -2.11
CA SER A 116 -13.10 -5.78 -3.36
C SER A 116 -12.75 -6.62 -4.59
N GLY A 117 -11.74 -7.50 -4.50
CA GLY A 117 -11.18 -8.20 -5.64
C GLY A 117 -10.39 -7.32 -6.61
N ALA A 118 -10.23 -6.03 -6.29
CA ALA A 118 -9.51 -5.11 -7.17
C ALA A 118 -8.03 -5.48 -7.26
N VAL A 119 -7.51 -5.57 -8.48
CA VAL A 119 -6.08 -5.77 -8.73
C VAL A 119 -5.31 -4.51 -8.31
N VAL A 120 -4.27 -4.69 -7.50
CA VAL A 120 -3.42 -3.59 -7.01
C VAL A 120 -2.00 -3.65 -7.56
N GLY A 121 -1.61 -4.75 -8.19
CA GLY A 121 -0.32 -4.88 -8.83
C GLY A 121 0.02 -6.29 -9.28
N TYR A 122 1.14 -6.36 -10.01
CA TYR A 122 1.78 -7.61 -10.42
C TYR A 122 3.23 -7.59 -9.98
N ILE A 123 3.74 -8.73 -9.51
CA ILE A 123 5.13 -8.90 -9.11
C ILE A 123 5.75 -10.09 -9.84
N VAL A 124 7.04 -10.01 -10.16
CA VAL A 124 7.76 -11.02 -10.93
C VAL A 124 9.00 -11.46 -10.17
N THR A 125 9.23 -12.77 -10.04
CA THR A 125 10.41 -13.28 -9.34
C THR A 125 11.70 -13.04 -10.11
N ASP A 126 12.70 -12.53 -9.42
CA ASP A 126 14.07 -12.28 -9.90
C ASP A 126 14.90 -13.57 -9.99
N ALA A 127 16.20 -13.45 -10.30
CA ALA A 127 17.12 -14.58 -10.39
C ALA A 127 17.29 -15.35 -9.06
N ARG A 128 16.93 -14.73 -7.91
CA ARG A 128 16.96 -15.36 -6.60
C ARG A 128 15.61 -15.95 -6.20
N GLY A 129 14.64 -15.96 -7.13
CA GLY A 129 13.27 -16.41 -6.89
C GLY A 129 12.46 -15.47 -5.99
N VAL A 130 12.83 -14.21 -5.88
CA VAL A 130 12.18 -13.23 -5.02
C VAL A 130 11.41 -12.22 -5.85
N ALA A 131 10.17 -11.95 -5.46
CA ALA A 131 9.36 -10.85 -5.94
C ALA A 131 8.87 -10.02 -4.76
N ALA A 132 8.81 -8.69 -4.91
CA ALA A 132 8.28 -7.78 -3.90
C ALA A 132 7.31 -6.78 -4.54
N SER A 133 6.26 -6.44 -3.80
CA SER A 133 5.31 -5.41 -4.23
C SER A 133 5.88 -4.01 -4.03
N ASP A 134 5.31 -3.04 -4.74
CA ASP A 134 5.35 -1.64 -4.29
C ASP A 134 4.70 -1.52 -2.90
N PRO A 135 4.88 -0.39 -2.19
CA PRO A 135 4.20 -0.14 -0.94
C PRO A 135 2.67 -0.23 -1.10
N LEU A 136 2.03 -1.04 -0.26
CA LEU A 136 0.58 -1.26 -0.24
C LEU A 136 -0.01 -0.74 1.07
N PRO A 137 -1.20 -0.11 1.07
CA PRO A 137 -1.91 0.28 2.28
C PRO A 137 -2.14 -0.90 3.23
N LEU A 138 -2.44 -0.61 4.50
CA LEU A 138 -2.90 -1.62 5.44
C LEU A 138 -4.13 -2.34 4.92
N GLY A 139 -4.23 -3.65 5.20
CA GLY A 139 -5.38 -4.47 4.80
C GLY A 139 -5.02 -5.88 4.36
N ARG A 140 -6.06 -6.60 3.96
CA ARG A 140 -5.94 -7.98 3.48
C ARG A 140 -5.86 -8.05 1.97
N TYR A 141 -4.98 -8.91 1.51
CA TYR A 141 -4.67 -9.14 0.10
C TYR A 141 -4.64 -10.63 -0.21
N TYR A 142 -4.90 -10.94 -1.46
CA TYR A 142 -4.62 -12.25 -2.04
C TYR A 142 -3.50 -12.14 -3.07
N VAL A 143 -2.63 -13.13 -3.07
CA VAL A 143 -1.51 -13.25 -4.02
C VAL A 143 -1.67 -14.57 -4.76
N THR A 144 -1.88 -14.48 -6.07
CA THR A 144 -2.16 -15.64 -6.93
C THR A 144 -1.15 -15.69 -8.06
N GLU A 145 -0.56 -16.86 -8.30
CA GLU A 145 0.31 -17.04 -9.45
C GLU A 145 -0.52 -17.04 -10.74
N VAL A 146 -0.19 -16.14 -11.66
CA VAL A 146 -0.85 -16.00 -12.96
C VAL A 146 0.01 -16.46 -14.12
N SER A 147 1.32 -16.64 -13.91
CA SER A 147 2.25 -17.24 -14.87
C SER A 147 3.36 -18.00 -14.15
N ALA A 148 3.49 -19.27 -14.45
CA ALA A 148 4.57 -20.11 -13.92
C ALA A 148 5.87 -19.92 -14.71
N PRO A 149 7.05 -20.22 -14.12
CA PRO A 149 8.30 -20.35 -14.85
C PRO A 149 8.21 -21.40 -15.96
N GLY A 150 9.02 -21.26 -17.01
CA GLY A 150 9.05 -22.24 -18.10
C GLY A 150 9.34 -23.66 -17.59
N TYR A 151 8.60 -24.66 -18.11
CA TYR A 151 8.67 -26.08 -17.72
C TYR A 151 8.20 -26.39 -16.28
N TYR A 152 7.39 -25.49 -15.70
CA TYR A 152 6.69 -25.70 -14.42
C TYR A 152 5.18 -25.56 -14.59
N GLN A 153 4.44 -26.25 -13.72
CA GLN A 153 2.98 -26.16 -13.66
C GLN A 153 2.58 -24.88 -12.94
N LEU A 154 1.54 -24.20 -13.43
CA LEU A 154 0.95 -23.07 -12.73
C LEU A 154 0.36 -23.55 -11.39
N SER A 155 0.69 -22.87 -10.30
CA SER A 155 0.05 -23.11 -9.01
C SER A 155 -1.29 -22.40 -8.99
N GLY A 156 -2.36 -23.11 -8.69
CA GLY A 156 -3.69 -22.53 -8.47
C GLY A 156 -3.87 -21.98 -7.04
N GLU A 157 -2.84 -22.00 -6.22
CA GLU A 157 -2.91 -21.58 -4.83
C GLU A 157 -3.13 -20.07 -4.70
N LYS A 158 -4.08 -19.70 -3.85
CA LYS A 158 -4.37 -18.33 -3.48
C LYS A 158 -3.83 -18.09 -2.08
N MET A 159 -2.72 -17.38 -1.98
CA MET A 159 -2.06 -17.06 -0.73
C MET A 159 -2.66 -15.81 -0.11
N GLU A 160 -2.88 -15.82 1.21
CA GLU A 160 -3.35 -14.65 1.96
C GLU A 160 -2.18 -13.85 2.52
N ALA A 161 -2.32 -12.52 2.52
CA ALA A 161 -1.39 -11.59 3.11
C ALA A 161 -2.16 -10.47 3.83
N GLU A 162 -1.82 -10.19 5.09
CA GLU A 162 -2.44 -9.11 5.87
C GLU A 162 -1.35 -8.14 6.34
N ILE A 163 -1.44 -6.89 5.87
CA ILE A 163 -0.57 -5.79 6.30
C ILE A 163 -1.31 -5.06 7.42
N GLU A 164 -0.77 -5.15 8.65
CA GLU A 164 -1.43 -4.66 9.87
C GLU A 164 -0.76 -3.41 10.46
N TYR A 165 0.53 -3.18 10.16
CA TYR A 165 1.29 -2.06 10.71
C TYR A 165 2.30 -1.49 9.72
N PRO A 166 2.80 -0.24 9.96
CA PRO A 166 3.76 0.43 9.10
C PRO A 166 5.02 -0.39 8.83
N ASN A 167 5.48 -0.35 7.56
CA ASN A 167 6.72 -1.00 7.11
C ASN A 167 6.78 -2.52 7.30
N GLN A 168 5.64 -3.16 7.56
CA GLN A 168 5.55 -4.61 7.63
C GLN A 168 5.87 -5.24 6.28
N ILE A 169 6.67 -6.32 6.29
CA ILE A 169 6.95 -7.14 5.10
C ILE A 169 6.36 -8.52 5.32
N ILE A 170 5.27 -8.82 4.61
CA ILE A 170 4.66 -10.15 4.59
C ILE A 170 5.47 -11.05 3.66
N LYS A 171 6.02 -12.14 4.20
CA LYS A 171 6.84 -13.09 3.43
C LYS A 171 6.04 -14.35 3.15
N LEU A 172 5.80 -14.63 1.86
CA LEU A 172 5.13 -15.80 1.36
C LEU A 172 6.13 -16.73 0.66
N SER A 173 5.89 -18.04 0.74
CA SER A 173 6.64 -19.05 -0.01
C SER A 173 5.70 -19.80 -0.94
N SER A 174 6.11 -20.00 -2.18
CA SER A 174 5.32 -20.66 -3.20
C SER A 174 6.18 -21.68 -3.95
N TYR A 175 5.58 -22.80 -4.37
CA TYR A 175 6.27 -23.92 -4.96
C TYR A 175 5.57 -24.34 -6.26
N ASN A 176 6.36 -24.65 -7.31
CA ASN A 176 5.83 -25.26 -8.52
C ASN A 176 6.39 -26.65 -8.75
N LYS A 177 5.53 -27.55 -9.20
CA LYS A 177 5.96 -28.85 -9.72
C LYS A 177 6.43 -28.75 -11.16
N PRO A 178 7.36 -29.59 -11.61
CA PRO A 178 7.72 -29.68 -13.02
C PRO A 178 6.50 -29.91 -13.91
N ALA A 179 6.51 -29.34 -15.12
CA ALA A 179 5.48 -29.62 -16.11
C ALA A 179 5.60 -31.07 -16.62
N ASN A 180 4.48 -31.76 -16.70
CA ASN A 180 4.43 -33.08 -17.33
C ASN A 180 4.44 -32.91 -18.85
N LEU A 181 5.46 -33.45 -19.50
CA LEU A 181 5.53 -33.53 -20.96
C LEU A 181 5.17 -34.93 -21.39
N GLY A 182 4.22 -35.08 -22.29
CA GLY A 182 3.77 -36.37 -22.81
C GLY A 182 3.32 -36.27 -24.26
N VAL A 183 3.49 -37.34 -25.01
CA VAL A 183 2.95 -37.48 -26.37
C VAL A 183 1.91 -38.61 -26.37
N THR A 184 0.69 -38.28 -26.82
CA THR A 184 -0.34 -39.30 -27.09
C THR A 184 -0.35 -39.59 -28.56
N ILE A 185 -0.10 -40.87 -28.90
CA ILE A 185 -0.21 -41.35 -30.29
C ILE A 185 -1.52 -42.16 -30.40
N LYS A 186 -2.43 -41.72 -31.26
CA LYS A 186 -3.65 -42.45 -31.62
C LYS A 186 -3.46 -43.04 -33.02
N LYS A 187 -3.67 -44.32 -33.12
CA LYS A 187 -3.68 -45.04 -34.42
C LYS A 187 -5.09 -45.06 -35.01
#